data_390030af6a742c98351e0db90b452c11
#
_entry.id   390030af6a742c98351e0db90b452c11
#
_cell.length_a   1.000
_cell.length_b   1.000
_cell.length_c   1.000
_cell.angle_alpha   90.00
_cell.angle_beta   90.00
_cell.angle_gamma   90.00
#
_symmetry.space_group_name_H-M   'P 1'
#
loop_
_entity.id
_entity.type
_entity.pdbx_description
1 polymer ?
#
loop_
_entity_poly.entity_id
_entity_poly.type
_entity_poly.pdbx_seq_one_letter_code
_entity_poly.pdbx_strand_id
1 'polypeptide(L)'
;MKLGFICLNLPGHLNPMTALARHLQARNHEVVFLYSSSANGLPCVPGNIRDPFNENRPEVSKLQGEDALAFSVGLVVQRTEAMLESMPDMLEATGVDALIIDPVQSYAELVPMKLGIPYIHAAVCMHCDCSGYTPLCIYGDPHQTTPEAIARNRQGVLKLAKMIQNEGVKAYARNAGFKINWEDPGFTLSKIASLSQTPREFDFENSHWPSQFHHTGPFHDGKGREAVNFPWERLTGEPLIYASMGTILNGQAEVFRTLAAGVAKHKDVQLVLSIGDQLEPEQIGPVPSSAIIVKRAPQLELLKLASVCITHSGLNTVLESLAQGVVLRKK
;
A
#
# COMPACT_ATOMS: atom_id res chain seq x y z
N MET A 1 25.61 -1.50 6.42
CA MET A 1 24.88 -2.65 5.87
C MET A 1 24.25 -2.23 4.57
N LYS A 2 24.14 -3.14 3.60
CA LYS A 2 23.39 -2.96 2.37
C LYS A 2 22.02 -3.61 2.51
N LEU A 3 20.96 -2.82 2.44
CA LEU A 3 19.58 -3.21 2.70
C LEU A 3 18.79 -3.31 1.40
N GLY A 4 18.22 -4.48 1.12
CA GLY A 4 17.34 -4.69 -0.02
C GLY A 4 15.87 -4.39 0.34
N PHE A 5 15.18 -3.59 -0.47
CA PHE A 5 13.77 -3.28 -0.30
C PHE A 5 12.94 -4.02 -1.34
N ILE A 6 11.88 -4.67 -0.92
CA ILE A 6 10.93 -5.37 -1.80
C ILE A 6 9.52 -4.89 -1.49
N CYS A 7 8.88 -4.23 -2.45
CA CYS A 7 7.48 -3.79 -2.38
C CYS A 7 6.81 -3.80 -3.75
N LEU A 8 5.53 -3.53 -3.81
CA LEU A 8 4.84 -3.29 -5.08
C LEU A 8 5.31 -1.97 -5.71
N ASN A 9 5.44 -1.93 -7.03
CA ASN A 9 5.77 -0.73 -7.81
C ASN A 9 4.54 0.18 -7.99
N LEU A 10 3.80 0.38 -6.92
CA LEU A 10 2.63 1.25 -6.85
C LEU A 10 2.93 2.41 -5.91
N PRO A 11 2.50 3.64 -6.22
CA PRO A 11 2.76 4.81 -5.38
C PRO A 11 2.38 4.61 -3.91
N GLY A 12 1.28 3.90 -3.63
CA GLY A 12 0.82 3.59 -2.28
C GLY A 12 1.78 2.72 -1.47
N HIS A 13 2.64 1.93 -2.13
CA HIS A 13 3.66 1.09 -1.49
C HIS A 13 5.04 1.71 -1.59
N LEU A 14 5.38 2.22 -2.78
CA LEU A 14 6.73 2.73 -3.06
C LEU A 14 7.04 4.02 -2.28
N ASN A 15 6.09 4.96 -2.19
CA ASN A 15 6.33 6.24 -1.50
C ASN A 15 6.72 6.05 -0.01
N PRO A 16 5.96 5.31 0.81
CA PRO A 16 6.35 5.10 2.21
C PRO A 16 7.64 4.28 2.33
N MET A 17 7.86 3.25 1.48
CA MET A 17 9.09 2.47 1.52
C MET A 17 10.31 3.30 1.16
N THR A 18 10.20 4.23 0.19
CA THR A 18 11.31 5.12 -0.15
C THR A 18 11.59 6.17 0.94
N ALA A 19 10.57 6.62 1.68
CA ALA A 19 10.78 7.46 2.85
C ALA A 19 11.56 6.72 3.96
N LEU A 20 11.17 5.48 4.26
CA LEU A 20 11.91 4.62 5.20
C LEU A 20 13.34 4.38 4.73
N ALA A 21 13.55 4.11 3.43
CA ALA A 21 14.87 3.89 2.86
C ALA A 21 15.77 5.12 3.00
N ARG A 22 15.27 6.34 2.71
CA ARG A 22 16.03 7.58 2.93
C ARG A 22 16.40 7.80 4.40
N HIS A 23 15.50 7.44 5.31
CA HIS A 23 15.79 7.50 6.74
C HIS A 23 16.94 6.57 7.14
N LEU A 24 17.03 5.38 6.54
CA LEU A 24 18.12 4.43 6.78
C LEU A 24 19.42 4.87 6.07
N GLN A 25 19.34 5.46 4.87
CA GLN A 25 20.52 6.08 4.23
C GLN A 25 21.13 7.19 5.10
N ALA A 26 20.29 8.02 5.72
CA ALA A 26 20.76 9.06 6.64
C ALA A 26 21.48 8.50 7.89
N ARG A 27 21.35 7.18 8.13
CA ARG A 27 22.07 6.43 9.18
C ARG A 27 23.23 5.60 8.63
N ASN A 28 23.74 5.95 7.46
CA ASN A 28 24.88 5.30 6.79
C ASN A 28 24.63 3.84 6.38
N HIS A 29 23.39 3.47 6.07
CA HIS A 29 23.10 2.23 5.39
C HIS A 29 23.06 2.44 3.87
N GLU A 30 23.58 1.49 3.10
CA GLU A 30 23.27 1.41 1.68
C GLU A 30 21.88 0.84 1.48
N VAL A 31 21.13 1.35 0.50
CA VAL A 31 19.79 0.85 0.19
C VAL A 31 19.66 0.59 -1.31
N VAL A 32 18.93 -0.47 -1.66
CA VAL A 32 18.60 -0.79 -3.04
C VAL A 32 17.18 -1.39 -3.11
N PHE A 33 16.38 -0.90 -4.04
CA PHE A 33 15.06 -1.45 -4.31
C PHE A 33 15.19 -2.60 -5.33
N LEU A 34 14.75 -3.78 -4.94
CA LEU A 34 14.77 -4.96 -5.78
C LEU A 34 13.41 -5.09 -6.50
N TYR A 35 13.44 -5.55 -7.76
CA TYR A 35 12.26 -5.68 -8.62
C TYR A 35 11.54 -4.34 -8.85
N SER A 36 12.27 -3.26 -8.87
CA SER A 36 11.75 -1.93 -9.17
C SER A 36 12.56 -1.25 -10.27
N SER A 37 11.89 -0.66 -11.23
CA SER A 37 12.50 0.14 -12.31
C SER A 37 12.66 1.61 -11.94
N SER A 38 11.99 2.05 -10.89
CA SER A 38 12.06 3.40 -10.34
C SER A 38 11.78 3.35 -8.85
N ALA A 39 12.55 4.08 -8.06
CA ALA A 39 12.43 4.15 -6.61
C ALA A 39 12.59 5.60 -6.11
N ASN A 40 11.92 6.55 -6.77
CA ASN A 40 11.92 7.96 -6.39
C ASN A 40 13.34 8.53 -6.17
N GLY A 41 14.25 8.23 -7.11
CA GLY A 41 15.65 8.67 -7.07
C GLY A 41 16.60 7.80 -6.23
N LEU A 42 16.11 6.73 -5.61
CA LEU A 42 16.94 5.77 -4.88
C LEU A 42 17.47 4.66 -5.82
N PRO A 43 18.59 4.01 -5.47
CA PRO A 43 19.10 2.86 -6.22
C PRO A 43 18.05 1.77 -6.36
N CYS A 44 17.90 1.22 -7.58
CA CYS A 44 16.96 0.13 -7.86
C CYS A 44 17.50 -0.83 -8.90
N VAL A 45 17.06 -2.08 -8.81
CA VAL A 45 17.35 -3.16 -9.76
C VAL A 45 16.02 -3.73 -10.23
N PRO A 46 15.67 -3.61 -11.52
CA PRO A 46 14.34 -3.97 -12.01
C PRO A 46 14.05 -5.47 -11.93
N GLY A 47 15.06 -6.33 -12.01
CA GLY A 47 14.85 -7.76 -12.13
C GLY A 47 14.22 -8.15 -13.48
N ASN A 48 14.25 -9.43 -13.79
CA ASN A 48 13.68 -9.97 -15.03
C ASN A 48 12.29 -10.60 -14.74
N ILE A 49 11.39 -9.84 -14.13
CA ILE A 49 10.01 -10.26 -13.90
C ILE A 49 9.03 -9.21 -14.41
N ARG A 50 7.85 -9.66 -14.83
CA ARG A 50 6.75 -8.77 -15.20
C ARG A 50 6.23 -8.03 -13.97
N ASP A 51 5.64 -6.86 -14.18
CA ASP A 51 4.90 -6.13 -13.15
C ASP A 51 3.38 -6.27 -13.42
N PRO A 52 2.74 -7.34 -12.91
CA PRO A 52 1.37 -7.66 -13.25
C PRO A 52 0.39 -6.57 -12.81
N PHE A 53 0.69 -5.82 -11.74
CA PHE A 53 -0.17 -4.73 -11.30
C PHE A 53 -0.19 -3.56 -12.27
N ASN A 54 0.98 -3.14 -12.78
CA ASN A 54 1.04 -2.05 -13.75
C ASN A 54 0.46 -2.46 -15.10
N GLU A 55 0.66 -3.70 -15.51
CA GLU A 55 0.12 -4.24 -16.76
C GLU A 55 -1.41 -4.36 -16.75
N ASN A 56 -2.03 -4.69 -15.61
CA ASN A 56 -3.47 -4.93 -15.48
C ASN A 56 -4.20 -3.79 -14.73
N ARG A 57 -3.58 -2.61 -14.60
CA ARG A 57 -4.19 -1.48 -13.90
C ARG A 57 -5.56 -1.06 -14.47
N PRO A 58 -5.79 -1.02 -15.80
CA PRO A 58 -7.10 -0.67 -16.35
C PRO A 58 -8.22 -1.63 -15.93
N GLU A 59 -7.93 -2.92 -15.80
CA GLU A 59 -8.89 -3.93 -15.38
C GLU A 59 -9.19 -3.82 -13.90
N VAL A 60 -8.13 -3.79 -13.06
CA VAL A 60 -8.26 -3.66 -11.60
C VAL A 60 -9.07 -2.42 -11.22
N SER A 61 -8.87 -1.30 -11.92
CA SER A 61 -9.50 -0.02 -11.60
C SER A 61 -11.03 -0.02 -11.70
N LYS A 62 -11.60 -0.98 -12.45
CA LYS A 62 -13.04 -1.12 -12.71
C LYS A 62 -13.72 -2.10 -11.74
N LEU A 63 -12.94 -2.96 -11.07
CA LEU A 63 -13.46 -4.00 -10.19
C LEU A 63 -13.83 -3.44 -8.81
N GLN A 64 -14.70 -4.16 -8.11
CA GLN A 64 -15.16 -3.83 -6.76
C GLN A 64 -15.30 -5.10 -5.90
N GLY A 65 -15.29 -4.92 -4.58
CA GLY A 65 -15.59 -5.97 -3.62
C GLY A 65 -14.72 -7.21 -3.77
N GLU A 66 -15.33 -8.39 -3.74
CA GLU A 66 -14.64 -9.69 -3.80
C GLU A 66 -13.92 -9.91 -5.13
N ASP A 67 -14.46 -9.42 -6.26
CA ASP A 67 -13.82 -9.55 -7.57
C ASP A 67 -12.51 -8.76 -7.64
N ALA A 68 -12.49 -7.53 -7.09
CA ALA A 68 -11.28 -6.73 -7.00
C ALA A 68 -10.22 -7.40 -6.12
N LEU A 69 -10.65 -7.99 -4.99
CA LEU A 69 -9.77 -8.73 -4.10
C LEU A 69 -9.18 -9.96 -4.80
N ALA A 70 -10.02 -10.81 -5.36
CA ALA A 70 -9.60 -12.05 -6.02
C ALA A 70 -8.63 -11.76 -7.17
N PHE A 71 -8.93 -10.77 -8.01
CA PHE A 71 -8.07 -10.36 -9.09
C PHE A 71 -6.72 -9.84 -8.59
N SER A 72 -6.72 -8.93 -7.60
CA SER A 72 -5.49 -8.36 -7.02
C SER A 72 -4.63 -9.42 -6.36
N VAL A 73 -5.22 -10.38 -5.64
CA VAL A 73 -4.49 -11.51 -5.05
C VAL A 73 -3.88 -12.39 -6.15
N GLY A 74 -4.60 -12.62 -7.26
CA GLY A 74 -4.05 -13.34 -8.42
C GLY A 74 -2.79 -12.67 -8.99
N LEU A 75 -2.75 -11.34 -9.04
CA LEU A 75 -1.56 -10.59 -9.47
C LEU A 75 -0.40 -10.71 -8.47
N VAL A 76 -0.69 -10.69 -7.16
CA VAL A 76 0.33 -10.96 -6.12
C VAL A 76 0.92 -12.35 -6.31
N VAL A 77 0.09 -13.37 -6.51
CA VAL A 77 0.51 -14.76 -6.73
C VAL A 77 1.48 -14.87 -7.91
N GLN A 78 1.10 -14.32 -9.08
CA GLN A 78 1.95 -14.33 -10.27
C GLN A 78 3.31 -13.70 -10.02
N ARG A 79 3.33 -12.56 -9.32
CA ARG A 79 4.57 -11.88 -8.96
C ARG A 79 5.39 -12.69 -7.98
N THR A 80 4.76 -13.28 -6.97
CA THR A 80 5.45 -14.12 -5.97
C THR A 80 6.12 -15.31 -6.62
N GLU A 81 5.44 -16.06 -7.51
CA GLU A 81 6.03 -17.19 -8.22
C GLU A 81 7.28 -16.77 -9.02
N ALA A 82 7.20 -15.69 -9.80
CA ALA A 82 8.34 -15.17 -10.53
C ALA A 82 9.52 -14.75 -9.62
N MET A 83 9.20 -14.21 -8.44
CA MET A 83 10.21 -13.85 -7.43
C MET A 83 10.85 -15.09 -6.78
N LEU A 84 10.09 -16.14 -6.51
CA LEU A 84 10.63 -17.38 -5.94
C LEU A 84 11.70 -18.01 -6.85
N GLU A 85 11.53 -17.88 -8.16
CA GLU A 85 12.50 -18.41 -9.15
C GLU A 85 13.73 -17.49 -9.27
N SER A 86 13.56 -16.18 -9.36
CA SER A 86 14.61 -15.22 -9.73
C SER A 86 15.33 -14.57 -8.56
N MET A 87 14.76 -14.61 -7.35
CA MET A 87 15.31 -13.91 -6.19
C MET A 87 16.66 -14.45 -5.72
N PRO A 88 16.97 -15.76 -5.76
CA PRO A 88 18.31 -16.22 -5.39
C PRO A 88 19.42 -15.50 -6.15
N ASP A 89 19.32 -15.45 -7.49
CA ASP A 89 20.29 -14.79 -8.35
C ASP A 89 20.34 -13.27 -8.11
N MET A 90 19.17 -12.65 -7.89
CA MET A 90 19.07 -11.23 -7.57
C MET A 90 19.79 -10.88 -6.25
N LEU A 91 19.63 -11.70 -5.23
CA LEU A 91 20.26 -11.48 -3.93
C LEU A 91 21.77 -11.70 -4.00
N GLU A 92 22.23 -12.71 -4.74
CA GLU A 92 23.65 -12.95 -4.99
C GLU A 92 24.27 -11.79 -5.76
N ALA A 93 23.66 -11.36 -6.87
CA ALA A 93 24.15 -10.26 -7.69
C ALA A 93 24.20 -8.91 -6.97
N THR A 94 23.26 -8.67 -6.06
CA THR A 94 23.19 -7.39 -5.34
C THR A 94 23.99 -7.38 -4.05
N GLY A 95 24.24 -8.54 -3.44
CA GLY A 95 25.02 -8.67 -2.21
C GLY A 95 24.40 -7.92 -1.03
N VAL A 96 23.07 -7.98 -0.87
CA VAL A 96 22.38 -7.35 0.27
C VAL A 96 22.61 -8.14 1.55
N ASP A 97 22.81 -7.43 2.65
CA ASP A 97 23.02 -8.04 3.98
C ASP A 97 21.68 -8.44 4.65
N ALA A 98 20.61 -7.74 4.35
CA ALA A 98 19.28 -7.97 4.91
C ALA A 98 18.18 -7.41 4.00
N LEU A 99 16.94 -7.88 4.19
CA LEU A 99 15.77 -7.43 3.43
C LEU A 99 14.76 -6.69 4.30
N ILE A 100 14.11 -5.70 3.69
CA ILE A 100 12.91 -5.02 4.19
C ILE A 100 11.79 -5.31 3.20
N ILE A 101 10.82 -6.12 3.62
CA ILE A 101 9.79 -6.67 2.74
C ILE A 101 8.43 -6.09 3.13
N ASP A 102 7.70 -5.61 2.13
CA ASP A 102 6.29 -5.29 2.27
C ASP A 102 5.48 -6.59 2.43
N PRO A 103 4.72 -6.78 3.52
CA PRO A 103 3.99 -8.03 3.78
C PRO A 103 2.96 -8.40 2.70
N VAL A 104 2.60 -7.49 1.80
CA VAL A 104 1.79 -7.81 0.61
C VAL A 104 2.51 -8.79 -0.33
N GLN A 105 3.84 -8.85 -0.28
CA GLN A 105 4.67 -9.83 -1.04
C GLN A 105 4.72 -11.20 -0.32
N SER A 106 3.60 -11.66 0.22
CA SER A 106 3.50 -12.88 1.02
C SER A 106 4.11 -14.09 0.31
N TYR A 107 4.85 -14.88 1.07
CA TYR A 107 5.64 -16.05 0.65
C TYR A 107 6.89 -15.76 -0.19
N ALA A 108 7.18 -14.53 -0.59
CA ALA A 108 8.48 -14.15 -1.14
C ALA A 108 9.61 -14.38 -0.11
N GLU A 109 9.28 -14.31 1.17
CA GLU A 109 10.17 -14.55 2.31
C GLU A 109 10.77 -15.97 2.35
N LEU A 110 10.17 -16.93 1.67
CA LEU A 110 10.70 -18.28 1.57
C LEU A 110 12.12 -18.32 0.97
N VAL A 111 12.47 -17.36 0.10
CA VAL A 111 13.82 -17.27 -0.49
C VAL A 111 14.85 -16.85 0.55
N PRO A 112 14.75 -15.67 1.22
CA PRO A 112 15.71 -15.29 2.25
C PRO A 112 15.71 -16.27 3.42
N MET A 113 14.57 -16.87 3.79
CA MET A 113 14.55 -17.94 4.80
C MET A 113 15.44 -19.14 4.41
N LYS A 114 15.38 -19.58 3.14
CA LYS A 114 16.21 -20.68 2.63
C LYS A 114 17.69 -20.32 2.60
N LEU A 115 18.01 -19.08 2.24
CA LEU A 115 19.38 -18.59 2.10
C LEU A 115 20.00 -18.12 3.42
N GLY A 116 19.21 -18.05 4.51
CA GLY A 116 19.68 -17.55 5.80
C GLY A 116 19.91 -16.03 5.80
N ILE A 117 19.31 -15.28 4.86
CA ILE A 117 19.39 -13.83 4.81
C ILE A 117 18.34 -13.26 5.78
N PRO A 118 18.72 -12.41 6.76
CA PRO A 118 17.77 -11.83 7.66
C PRO A 118 16.80 -10.88 6.95
N TYR A 119 15.56 -10.85 7.40
CA TYR A 119 14.56 -9.92 6.87
C TYR A 119 13.64 -9.40 7.97
N ILE A 120 13.10 -8.21 7.72
CA ILE A 120 12.02 -7.61 8.51
C ILE A 120 10.84 -7.27 7.59
N HIS A 121 9.67 -7.13 8.18
CA HIS A 121 8.51 -6.57 7.49
C HIS A 121 8.38 -5.07 7.72
N ALA A 122 7.98 -4.33 6.69
CA ALA A 122 7.57 -2.94 6.78
C ALA A 122 6.20 -2.79 6.10
N ALA A 123 5.14 -2.77 6.90
CA ALA A 123 3.79 -2.67 6.39
C ALA A 123 3.42 -1.22 6.09
N VAL A 124 3.11 -0.99 4.84
CA VAL A 124 2.67 0.29 4.28
C VAL A 124 1.15 0.35 4.06
N CYS A 125 0.46 -0.74 4.35
CA CYS A 125 -0.99 -0.87 4.44
C CYS A 125 -1.39 -1.40 5.82
N MET A 126 -2.68 -1.54 6.07
CA MET A 126 -3.17 -2.11 7.33
C MET A 126 -2.62 -3.53 7.54
N HIS A 127 -2.23 -3.83 8.76
CA HIS A 127 -1.72 -5.13 9.13
C HIS A 127 -2.78 -6.23 9.06
N CYS A 128 -2.28 -7.44 8.75
CA CYS A 128 -3.04 -8.67 8.88
C CYS A 128 -2.71 -9.32 10.24
N ASP A 129 -3.65 -9.29 11.15
CA ASP A 129 -3.49 -9.92 12.47
C ASP A 129 -3.83 -11.40 12.41
N CYS A 130 -2.79 -12.24 12.36
CA CYS A 130 -2.95 -13.69 12.34
C CYS A 130 -3.51 -14.26 13.65
N SER A 131 -3.50 -13.52 14.76
CA SER A 131 -4.11 -13.90 16.02
C SER A 131 -5.64 -13.76 16.02
N GLY A 132 -6.17 -12.86 15.16
CA GLY A 132 -7.59 -12.60 14.98
C GLY A 132 -8.19 -11.59 15.95
N TYR A 133 -7.41 -10.96 16.83
CA TYR A 133 -7.93 -9.90 17.70
C TYR A 133 -8.38 -8.67 16.92
N THR A 134 -7.76 -8.39 15.76
CA THR A 134 -8.21 -7.34 14.86
C THR A 134 -8.84 -7.93 13.60
N PRO A 135 -9.96 -7.37 13.12
CA PRO A 135 -10.58 -7.84 11.88
C PRO A 135 -9.72 -7.50 10.68
N LEU A 136 -9.75 -8.35 9.66
CA LEU A 136 -9.09 -8.06 8.40
C LEU A 136 -9.82 -6.92 7.67
N CYS A 137 -9.15 -5.83 7.39
CA CYS A 137 -9.74 -4.58 6.88
C CYS A 137 -10.54 -4.73 5.56
N ILE A 138 -10.27 -5.78 4.78
CA ILE A 138 -10.94 -6.04 3.50
C ILE A 138 -12.35 -6.59 3.63
N TYR A 139 -12.74 -7.13 4.79
CA TYR A 139 -14.09 -7.72 4.99
C TYR A 139 -15.08 -6.76 5.66
N GLY A 140 -14.60 -5.66 6.25
CA GLY A 140 -15.48 -4.67 6.90
C GLY A 140 -16.16 -5.14 8.18
N ASP A 141 -15.68 -6.22 8.78
CA ASP A 141 -16.17 -6.72 10.06
C ASP A 141 -15.94 -5.70 11.18
N PRO A 142 -16.88 -5.56 12.14
CA PRO A 142 -16.67 -4.68 13.28
C PRO A 142 -15.61 -5.26 14.21
N HIS A 143 -14.83 -4.38 14.85
CA HIS A 143 -13.88 -4.78 15.88
C HIS A 143 -14.63 -5.30 17.12
N GLN A 144 -14.41 -6.56 17.44
CA GLN A 144 -14.96 -7.26 18.59
C GLN A 144 -13.94 -8.29 19.08
N THR A 145 -13.84 -8.46 20.41
CA THR A 145 -12.88 -9.38 21.04
C THR A 145 -13.54 -10.60 21.68
N THR A 146 -14.76 -10.93 21.26
CA THR A 146 -15.40 -12.19 21.70
C THR A 146 -14.72 -13.39 21.06
N PRO A 147 -14.75 -14.58 21.69
CA PRO A 147 -14.17 -15.78 21.10
C PRO A 147 -14.65 -16.09 19.68
N GLU A 148 -15.93 -15.84 19.40
CA GLU A 148 -16.56 -16.03 18.09
C GLU A 148 -16.03 -15.04 17.05
N ALA A 149 -15.85 -13.77 17.44
CA ALA A 149 -15.28 -12.75 16.57
C ALA A 149 -13.81 -13.04 16.26
N ILE A 150 -13.02 -13.41 17.26
CA ILE A 150 -11.61 -13.82 17.08
C ILE A 150 -11.51 -15.01 16.13
N ALA A 151 -12.36 -16.03 16.32
CA ALA A 151 -12.39 -17.20 15.44
C ALA A 151 -12.77 -16.81 13.99
N ARG A 152 -13.78 -15.97 13.80
CA ARG A 152 -14.17 -15.45 12.49
C ARG A 152 -13.04 -14.68 11.81
N ASN A 153 -12.39 -13.77 12.54
CA ASN A 153 -11.27 -12.97 12.02
C ASN A 153 -10.10 -13.86 11.57
N ARG A 154 -9.74 -14.87 12.39
CA ARG A 154 -8.71 -15.88 12.02
C ARG A 154 -9.09 -16.64 10.75
N GLN A 155 -10.36 -17.02 10.58
CA GLN A 155 -10.83 -17.67 9.37
C GLN A 155 -10.73 -16.75 8.15
N GLY A 156 -11.00 -15.45 8.32
CA GLY A 156 -10.80 -14.46 7.25
C GLY A 156 -9.35 -14.35 6.80
N VAL A 157 -8.42 -14.28 7.75
CA VAL A 157 -6.97 -14.28 7.47
C VAL A 157 -6.55 -15.56 6.75
N LEU A 158 -7.02 -16.71 7.23
CA LEU A 158 -6.71 -18.00 6.62
C LEU A 158 -7.30 -18.13 5.21
N LYS A 159 -8.51 -17.62 4.97
CA LYS A 159 -9.13 -17.56 3.64
C LYS A 159 -8.23 -16.76 2.67
N LEU A 160 -7.76 -15.59 3.08
CA LEU A 160 -6.84 -14.77 2.28
C LEU A 160 -5.51 -15.51 2.02
N ALA A 161 -4.91 -16.09 3.06
CA ALA A 161 -3.66 -16.86 2.92
C ALA A 161 -3.82 -18.02 1.93
N LYS A 162 -4.92 -18.77 1.99
CA LYS A 162 -5.21 -19.89 1.07
C LYS A 162 -5.33 -19.45 -0.39
N MET A 163 -5.76 -18.23 -0.67
CA MET A 163 -5.76 -17.70 -2.04
C MET A 163 -4.34 -17.52 -2.61
N ILE A 164 -3.35 -17.28 -1.74
CA ILE A 164 -1.95 -17.08 -2.14
C ILE A 164 -1.17 -18.41 -2.13
N GLN A 165 -1.56 -19.37 -1.31
CA GLN A 165 -0.92 -20.68 -1.12
C GLN A 165 -1.19 -21.65 -2.27
N ASN A 166 -0.86 -21.24 -3.49
CA ASN A 166 -1.05 -22.06 -4.69
C ASN A 166 0.01 -23.17 -4.82
N GLU A 167 -0.11 -24.00 -5.86
CA GLU A 167 0.84 -25.12 -6.09
C GLU A 167 2.28 -24.66 -6.37
N GLY A 168 2.50 -23.52 -7.01
CA GLY A 168 3.85 -22.97 -7.24
C GLY A 168 4.56 -22.66 -5.93
N VAL A 169 3.89 -21.90 -5.03
CA VAL A 169 4.41 -21.60 -3.69
C VAL A 169 4.67 -22.87 -2.87
N LYS A 170 3.73 -23.82 -2.90
CA LYS A 170 3.87 -25.11 -2.18
C LYS A 170 4.99 -25.96 -2.74
N ALA A 171 5.15 -26.00 -4.05
CA ALA A 171 6.23 -26.74 -4.70
C ALA A 171 7.59 -26.13 -4.33
N TYR A 172 7.73 -24.80 -4.37
CA TYR A 172 8.95 -24.14 -3.92
C TYR A 172 9.29 -24.51 -2.47
N ALA A 173 8.32 -24.41 -1.57
CA ALA A 173 8.52 -24.72 -0.17
C ALA A 173 8.99 -26.18 0.06
N ARG A 174 8.35 -27.15 -0.63
CA ARG A 174 8.77 -28.57 -0.59
C ARG A 174 10.21 -28.74 -1.09
N ASN A 175 10.55 -28.17 -2.23
CA ASN A 175 11.87 -28.27 -2.84
C ASN A 175 12.95 -27.59 -2.01
N ALA A 176 12.59 -26.53 -1.30
CA ALA A 176 13.46 -25.84 -0.35
C ALA A 176 13.62 -26.56 0.98
N GLY A 177 12.87 -27.64 1.21
CA GLY A 177 12.91 -28.45 2.45
C GLY A 177 12.10 -27.89 3.60
N PHE A 178 11.22 -26.93 3.37
CA PHE A 178 10.35 -26.38 4.41
C PHE A 178 9.19 -27.33 4.75
N LYS A 179 8.97 -27.51 6.05
CA LYS A 179 7.81 -28.20 6.61
C LYS A 179 6.81 -27.16 7.12
N ILE A 180 5.95 -26.66 6.22
CA ILE A 180 5.00 -25.60 6.53
C ILE A 180 3.67 -26.19 7.00
N ASN A 181 3.16 -25.69 8.13
CA ASN A 181 1.74 -25.84 8.46
C ASN A 181 0.95 -24.78 7.69
N TRP A 182 0.28 -25.16 6.61
CA TRP A 182 -0.48 -24.26 5.74
C TRP A 182 -1.75 -23.68 6.40
N GLU A 183 -2.11 -24.17 7.58
CA GLU A 183 -3.17 -23.58 8.41
C GLU A 183 -2.62 -22.48 9.37
N ASP A 184 -1.31 -22.23 9.34
CA ASP A 184 -0.66 -21.10 10.01
C ASP A 184 -0.32 -19.99 9.01
N PRO A 185 -1.15 -18.94 8.87
CA PRO A 185 -0.91 -17.84 7.95
C PRO A 185 0.31 -16.99 8.36
N GLY A 186 0.79 -17.13 9.59
CA GLY A 186 1.93 -16.38 10.13
C GLY A 186 3.28 -17.05 9.93
N PHE A 187 3.39 -18.15 9.19
CA PHE A 187 4.63 -18.92 9.07
C PHE A 187 5.80 -18.07 8.55
N THR A 188 5.58 -17.21 7.56
CA THR A 188 6.62 -16.35 6.97
C THR A 188 6.81 -15.01 7.69
N LEU A 189 6.04 -14.73 8.74
CA LEU A 189 6.22 -13.49 9.50
C LEU A 189 7.62 -13.41 10.10
N SER A 190 8.26 -12.25 9.93
CA SER A 190 9.60 -12.01 10.46
C SER A 190 9.64 -12.26 11.97
N LYS A 191 10.68 -12.96 12.41
CA LYS A 191 10.98 -13.17 13.83
C LYS A 191 11.86 -12.06 14.41
N ILE A 192 12.36 -11.15 13.56
CA ILE A 192 13.24 -10.04 13.94
C ILE A 192 12.39 -8.80 14.26
N ALA A 193 11.65 -8.30 13.28
CA ALA A 193 10.78 -7.14 13.45
C ALA A 193 9.69 -7.08 12.38
N SER A 194 8.55 -6.48 12.76
CA SER A 194 7.49 -6.04 11.87
C SER A 194 7.17 -4.59 12.18
N LEU A 195 7.46 -3.69 11.25
CA LEU A 195 7.21 -2.26 11.39
C LEU A 195 5.84 -1.92 10.79
N SER A 196 5.08 -1.10 11.49
CA SER A 196 3.84 -0.53 10.97
C SER A 196 3.93 0.99 10.89
N GLN A 197 3.56 1.56 9.74
CA GLN A 197 3.38 3.00 9.66
C GLN A 197 2.11 3.50 10.37
N THR A 198 1.24 2.61 10.85
CA THR A 198 0.07 2.97 11.65
C THR A 198 0.54 3.39 13.05
N PRO A 199 0.22 4.60 13.53
CA PRO A 199 0.47 4.99 14.91
C PRO A 199 -0.32 4.13 15.89
N ARG A 200 0.19 3.95 17.10
CA ARG A 200 -0.48 3.15 18.14
C ARG A 200 -1.88 3.66 18.42
N GLU A 201 -2.05 4.98 18.45
CA GLU A 201 -3.30 5.67 18.75
C GLU A 201 -4.36 5.51 17.64
N PHE A 202 -3.94 5.05 16.45
CA PHE A 202 -4.81 4.79 15.31
C PHE A 202 -5.16 3.31 15.16
N ASP A 203 -4.56 2.45 15.96
CA ASP A 203 -4.88 1.02 15.99
C ASP A 203 -6.07 0.75 16.94
N PHE A 204 -6.65 -0.44 16.84
CA PHE A 204 -7.74 -0.85 17.72
C PHE A 204 -7.27 -0.95 19.17
N GLU A 205 -8.14 -0.58 20.10
CA GLU A 205 -7.97 -0.90 21.52
C GLU A 205 -7.89 -2.43 21.69
N ASN A 206 -7.08 -2.87 22.62
CA ASN A 206 -6.86 -4.31 22.89
C ASN A 206 -6.28 -5.12 21.71
N SER A 207 -5.61 -4.49 20.75
CA SER A 207 -4.82 -5.23 19.77
C SER A 207 -3.68 -5.99 20.46
N HIS A 208 -3.50 -7.26 20.11
CA HIS A 208 -2.48 -8.13 20.67
C HIS A 208 -1.41 -8.44 19.63
N TRP A 209 -0.47 -7.51 19.48
CA TRP A 209 0.65 -7.70 18.59
C TRP A 209 1.79 -8.44 19.27
N PRO A 210 2.53 -9.31 18.57
CA PRO A 210 3.71 -9.96 19.12
C PRO A 210 4.83 -8.96 19.42
N SER A 211 5.77 -9.32 20.29
CA SER A 211 6.82 -8.40 20.78
C SER A 211 7.71 -7.80 19.69
N GLN A 212 7.86 -8.46 18.55
CA GLN A 212 8.61 -7.96 17.39
C GLN A 212 7.81 -6.98 16.53
N PHE A 213 6.55 -6.72 16.85
CA PHE A 213 5.73 -5.74 16.16
C PHE A 213 5.90 -4.34 16.73
N HIS A 214 6.11 -3.35 15.87
CA HIS A 214 6.37 -1.98 16.27
C HIS A 214 5.50 -0.99 15.50
N HIS A 215 4.72 -0.21 16.21
CA HIS A 215 4.08 0.99 15.67
C HIS A 215 5.14 2.08 15.54
N THR A 216 5.39 2.57 14.34
CA THR A 216 6.44 3.54 14.05
C THR A 216 5.92 4.90 13.59
N GLY A 217 4.63 4.99 13.28
CA GLY A 217 4.04 6.17 12.68
C GLY A 217 4.29 6.26 11.16
N PRO A 218 3.75 7.30 10.52
CA PRO A 218 3.72 7.40 9.07
C PRO A 218 5.11 7.42 8.44
N PHE A 219 5.31 6.66 7.37
CA PHE A 219 6.52 6.70 6.56
C PHE A 219 6.38 7.78 5.49
N HIS A 220 6.51 9.04 5.86
CA HIS A 220 6.59 10.13 4.90
C HIS A 220 7.61 11.18 5.36
N ASP A 221 8.38 11.72 4.44
CA ASP A 221 9.42 12.71 4.68
C ASP A 221 9.26 13.98 3.84
N GLY A 222 8.18 14.06 3.07
CA GLY A 222 7.90 15.18 2.16
C GLY A 222 8.83 15.25 0.95
N LYS A 223 9.61 14.19 0.68
CA LYS A 223 10.63 14.16 -0.36
C LYS A 223 10.42 13.01 -1.34
N GLY A 224 11.13 13.06 -2.47
CA GLY A 224 11.30 11.94 -3.39
C GLY A 224 10.04 11.54 -4.16
N ARG A 225 8.97 12.32 -4.11
CA ARG A 225 7.82 12.11 -5.01
C ARG A 225 8.11 12.72 -6.37
N GLU A 226 7.56 12.11 -7.42
CA GLU A 226 7.60 12.71 -8.74
C GLU A 226 7.00 14.10 -8.70
N ALA A 227 7.68 15.07 -9.34
CA ALA A 227 7.13 16.39 -9.52
C ALA A 227 5.87 16.30 -10.41
N VAL A 228 4.78 16.83 -9.92
CA VAL A 228 3.50 16.86 -10.63
C VAL A 228 3.25 18.27 -11.11
N ASN A 229 3.00 18.42 -12.40
CA ASN A 229 2.55 19.72 -12.93
C ASN A 229 1.12 19.98 -12.44
N PHE A 230 0.95 21.07 -11.71
CA PHE A 230 -0.33 21.46 -11.13
C PHE A 230 -0.58 22.96 -11.36
N PRO A 231 -1.79 23.38 -11.73
CA PRO A 231 -2.12 24.78 -12.00
C PRO A 231 -2.34 25.58 -10.71
N TRP A 232 -1.27 25.87 -9.98
CA TRP A 232 -1.30 26.58 -8.70
C TRP A 232 -1.98 27.95 -8.79
N GLU A 233 -1.85 28.63 -9.92
CA GLU A 233 -2.45 29.94 -10.19
C GLU A 233 -3.99 29.90 -10.24
N ARG A 234 -4.59 28.73 -10.35
CA ARG A 234 -6.04 28.52 -10.32
C ARG A 234 -6.59 28.38 -8.91
N LEU A 235 -5.75 28.31 -7.88
CA LEU A 235 -6.23 28.30 -6.50
C LEU A 235 -6.79 29.68 -6.15
N THR A 236 -8.03 29.70 -5.64
CA THR A 236 -8.77 30.95 -5.36
C THR A 236 -8.51 31.53 -3.98
N GLY A 237 -7.92 30.73 -3.05
CA GLY A 237 -7.80 31.08 -1.65
C GLY A 237 -9.02 30.74 -0.79
N GLU A 238 -10.11 30.29 -1.40
CA GLU A 238 -11.26 29.75 -0.67
C GLU A 238 -10.94 28.43 0.04
N PRO A 239 -11.72 28.03 1.07
CA PRO A 239 -11.53 26.72 1.72
C PRO A 239 -11.46 25.59 0.71
N LEU A 240 -10.34 24.85 0.72
CA LEU A 240 -10.04 23.85 -0.28
C LEU A 240 -10.55 22.48 0.14
N ILE A 241 -11.32 21.85 -0.74
CA ILE A 241 -11.67 20.43 -0.66
C ILE A 241 -10.78 19.67 -1.63
N TYR A 242 -9.92 18.81 -1.10
CA TYR A 242 -9.11 17.89 -1.91
C TYR A 242 -9.77 16.52 -1.94
N ALA A 243 -9.95 15.92 -3.13
CA ALA A 243 -10.55 14.61 -3.27
C ALA A 243 -9.70 13.67 -4.14
N SER A 244 -9.45 12.44 -3.64
CA SER A 244 -8.70 11.41 -4.34
C SER A 244 -9.19 10.01 -3.94
N MET A 245 -9.38 9.15 -4.95
CA MET A 245 -9.78 7.75 -4.75
C MET A 245 -8.59 6.78 -4.83
N GLY A 246 -7.37 7.28 -4.62
CA GLY A 246 -6.14 6.49 -4.61
C GLY A 246 -5.65 6.09 -5.99
N THR A 247 -4.79 5.06 -6.06
CA THR A 247 -4.02 4.70 -7.25
C THR A 247 -4.51 3.46 -7.99
N ILE A 248 -5.39 2.67 -7.39
CA ILE A 248 -5.82 1.38 -7.95
C ILE A 248 -7.29 1.41 -8.37
N LEU A 249 -8.20 1.62 -7.43
CA LEU A 249 -9.65 1.54 -7.66
C LEU A 249 -10.28 2.91 -7.99
N ASN A 250 -9.70 3.63 -8.94
CA ASN A 250 -10.06 4.99 -9.30
C ASN A 250 -10.68 5.16 -10.70
N GLY A 251 -11.00 4.05 -11.38
CA GLY A 251 -11.58 4.07 -12.74
C GLY A 251 -13.08 4.33 -12.82
N GLN A 252 -13.72 4.77 -11.71
CA GLN A 252 -15.17 4.96 -11.64
C GLN A 252 -15.54 6.44 -11.74
N ALA A 253 -15.83 6.93 -12.95
CA ALA A 253 -16.16 8.34 -13.21
C ALA A 253 -17.36 8.84 -12.38
N GLU A 254 -18.36 7.96 -12.12
CA GLU A 254 -19.57 8.32 -11.36
C GLU A 254 -19.28 8.78 -9.93
N VAL A 255 -18.25 8.24 -9.30
CA VAL A 255 -17.81 8.67 -7.98
C VAL A 255 -17.39 10.14 -8.00
N PHE A 256 -16.57 10.50 -8.98
CA PHE A 256 -16.07 11.88 -9.12
C PHE A 256 -17.17 12.85 -9.54
N ARG A 257 -18.12 12.40 -10.39
CA ARG A 257 -19.32 13.18 -10.75
C ARG A 257 -20.16 13.50 -9.53
N THR A 258 -20.42 12.49 -8.69
CA THR A 258 -21.19 12.67 -7.45
C THR A 258 -20.52 13.65 -6.50
N LEU A 259 -19.18 13.54 -6.34
CA LEU A 259 -18.40 14.47 -5.52
C LEU A 259 -18.48 15.90 -6.08
N ALA A 260 -18.25 16.07 -7.38
CA ALA A 260 -18.33 17.37 -8.03
C ALA A 260 -19.72 18.02 -7.89
N ALA A 261 -20.80 17.24 -8.11
CA ALA A 261 -22.17 17.69 -7.95
C ALA A 261 -22.51 18.05 -6.50
N GLY A 262 -21.95 17.31 -5.53
CA GLY A 262 -22.10 17.61 -4.11
C GLY A 262 -21.45 18.96 -3.76
N VAL A 263 -20.20 19.15 -4.14
CA VAL A 263 -19.44 20.38 -3.84
C VAL A 263 -20.00 21.58 -4.61
N ALA A 264 -20.55 21.40 -5.83
CA ALA A 264 -21.15 22.48 -6.62
C ALA A 264 -22.31 23.23 -5.92
N LYS A 265 -22.89 22.64 -4.87
CA LYS A 265 -23.94 23.28 -4.06
C LYS A 265 -23.38 24.33 -3.08
N HIS A 266 -22.08 24.37 -2.90
CA HIS A 266 -21.37 25.25 -1.98
C HIS A 266 -20.53 26.25 -2.77
N LYS A 267 -20.88 27.55 -2.71
CA LYS A 267 -20.25 28.59 -3.49
C LYS A 267 -18.92 29.10 -2.92
N ASP A 268 -18.73 28.92 -1.63
CA ASP A 268 -17.62 29.47 -0.85
C ASP A 268 -16.53 28.42 -0.58
N VAL A 269 -16.38 27.48 -1.51
CA VAL A 269 -15.35 26.41 -1.43
C VAL A 269 -14.78 26.14 -2.82
N GLN A 270 -13.53 25.72 -2.85
CA GLN A 270 -12.88 25.25 -4.07
C GLN A 270 -12.64 23.75 -4.02
N LEU A 271 -12.80 23.06 -5.16
CA LEU A 271 -12.61 21.63 -5.31
C LEU A 271 -11.37 21.33 -6.15
N VAL A 272 -10.51 20.45 -5.65
CA VAL A 272 -9.46 19.78 -6.43
C VAL A 272 -9.75 18.29 -6.48
N LEU A 273 -9.92 17.73 -7.68
CA LEU A 273 -10.09 16.28 -7.92
C LEU A 273 -8.84 15.69 -8.54
N SER A 274 -8.24 14.71 -7.87
CA SER A 274 -7.20 13.85 -8.44
C SER A 274 -7.85 12.55 -8.90
N ILE A 275 -8.08 12.42 -10.22
CA ILE A 275 -8.92 11.37 -10.80
C ILE A 275 -8.15 10.10 -11.21
N GLY A 276 -6.81 10.13 -11.14
CA GLY A 276 -5.94 9.03 -11.57
C GLY A 276 -5.77 8.97 -13.08
N ASP A 277 -4.97 7.99 -13.52
CA ASP A 277 -4.58 7.86 -14.93
C ASP A 277 -5.61 7.13 -15.80
N GLN A 278 -6.65 6.53 -15.18
CA GLN A 278 -7.64 5.69 -15.88
C GLN A 278 -8.84 6.49 -16.40
N LEU A 279 -8.94 7.78 -16.05
CA LEU A 279 -10.01 8.66 -16.44
C LEU A 279 -9.47 9.92 -17.14
N GLU A 280 -10.27 10.45 -18.05
CA GLU A 280 -10.05 11.77 -18.61
C GLU A 280 -10.97 12.80 -17.93
N PRO A 281 -10.53 14.08 -17.78
CA PRO A 281 -11.34 15.12 -17.13
C PRO A 281 -12.74 15.29 -17.74
N GLU A 282 -12.85 15.09 -19.04
CA GLU A 282 -14.11 15.22 -19.80
C GLU A 282 -15.15 14.17 -19.38
N GLN A 283 -14.70 13.02 -18.87
CA GLN A 283 -15.57 11.94 -18.39
C GLN A 283 -16.24 12.28 -17.05
N ILE A 284 -15.72 13.27 -16.31
CA ILE A 284 -16.31 13.70 -15.03
C ILE A 284 -17.58 14.54 -15.27
N GLY A 285 -17.72 15.14 -16.44
CA GLY A 285 -18.87 15.97 -16.79
C GLY A 285 -18.79 17.40 -16.24
N PRO A 286 -19.91 18.12 -16.19
CA PRO A 286 -19.91 19.52 -15.78
C PRO A 286 -19.53 19.66 -14.30
N VAL A 287 -18.57 20.54 -14.03
CA VAL A 287 -18.09 20.89 -12.69
C VAL A 287 -18.10 22.42 -12.53
N PRO A 288 -18.08 22.94 -11.29
CA PRO A 288 -17.90 24.38 -11.07
C PRO A 288 -16.65 24.91 -11.78
N SER A 289 -16.70 26.12 -12.33
CA SER A 289 -15.56 26.74 -13.04
C SER A 289 -14.32 26.90 -12.15
N SER A 290 -14.51 27.03 -10.84
CA SER A 290 -13.43 27.07 -9.84
C SER A 290 -12.81 25.69 -9.55
N ALA A 291 -13.45 24.59 -9.96
CA ALA A 291 -12.91 23.26 -9.70
C ALA A 291 -11.67 22.99 -10.59
N ILE A 292 -10.70 22.30 -10.01
CA ILE A 292 -9.50 21.83 -10.68
C ILE A 292 -9.56 20.31 -10.76
N ILE A 293 -9.57 19.77 -11.98
CA ILE A 293 -9.51 18.33 -12.23
C ILE A 293 -8.14 18.02 -12.83
N VAL A 294 -7.42 17.09 -12.20
CA VAL A 294 -6.11 16.64 -12.67
C VAL A 294 -6.01 15.12 -12.54
N LYS A 295 -5.24 14.49 -13.42
CA LYS A 295 -4.95 13.06 -13.31
C LYS A 295 -4.17 12.75 -12.04
N ARG A 296 -3.10 13.52 -11.80
CA ARG A 296 -2.25 13.42 -10.62
C ARG A 296 -2.10 14.79 -9.97
N ALA A 297 -2.09 14.80 -8.65
CA ALA A 297 -1.97 16.01 -7.85
C ALA A 297 -0.78 15.94 -6.89
N PRO A 298 -0.12 17.07 -6.58
CA PRO A 298 0.91 17.14 -5.54
C PRO A 298 0.24 17.06 -4.15
N GLN A 299 -0.12 15.84 -3.75
CA GLN A 299 -0.99 15.58 -2.58
C GLN A 299 -0.47 16.19 -1.29
N LEU A 300 0.83 16.06 -1.00
CA LEU A 300 1.39 16.57 0.25
C LEU A 300 1.32 18.09 0.35
N GLU A 301 1.53 18.78 -0.77
CA GLU A 301 1.44 20.24 -0.86
C GLU A 301 -0.03 20.71 -0.76
N LEU A 302 -0.94 20.02 -1.44
CA LEU A 302 -2.37 20.34 -1.40
C LEU A 302 -2.99 20.07 -0.03
N LEU A 303 -2.58 19.02 0.67
CA LEU A 303 -3.04 18.74 2.02
C LEU A 303 -2.67 19.83 3.03
N LYS A 304 -1.56 20.56 2.83
CA LYS A 304 -1.22 21.73 3.66
C LYS A 304 -2.21 22.89 3.51
N LEU A 305 -2.91 22.93 2.39
CA LEU A 305 -3.88 23.99 2.05
C LEU A 305 -5.34 23.51 2.23
N ALA A 306 -5.57 22.21 2.26
CA ALA A 306 -6.90 21.63 2.29
C ALA A 306 -7.56 21.77 3.67
N SER A 307 -8.81 22.18 3.68
CA SER A 307 -9.68 22.13 4.86
C SER A 307 -10.31 20.75 5.04
N VAL A 308 -10.60 20.06 3.93
CA VAL A 308 -11.23 18.74 3.93
C VAL A 308 -10.54 17.85 2.88
N CYS A 309 -10.28 16.60 3.23
CA CYS A 309 -9.87 15.56 2.31
C CYS A 309 -10.96 14.50 2.15
N ILE A 310 -11.43 14.27 0.93
CA ILE A 310 -12.38 13.19 0.59
C ILE A 310 -11.60 12.04 -0.05
N THR A 311 -11.69 10.86 0.55
CA THR A 311 -10.87 9.72 0.13
C THR A 311 -11.62 8.40 0.28
N HIS A 312 -11.15 7.38 -0.46
CA HIS A 312 -11.55 5.98 -0.24
C HIS A 312 -10.95 5.36 1.04
N SER A 313 -10.28 6.17 1.87
CA SER A 313 -9.61 5.77 3.12
C SER A 313 -8.36 4.90 2.93
N GLY A 314 -7.64 5.03 1.82
CA GLY A 314 -6.30 4.44 1.69
C GLY A 314 -5.36 4.97 2.77
N LEU A 315 -4.64 4.07 3.46
CA LEU A 315 -3.90 4.38 4.68
C LEU A 315 -2.94 5.58 4.52
N ASN A 316 -2.20 5.67 3.42
CA ASN A 316 -1.27 6.78 3.21
C ASN A 316 -1.99 8.14 3.17
N THR A 317 -3.07 8.25 2.40
CA THR A 317 -3.84 9.50 2.32
C THR A 317 -4.44 9.88 3.68
N VAL A 318 -4.90 8.89 4.45
CA VAL A 318 -5.41 9.10 5.81
C VAL A 318 -4.31 9.64 6.72
N LEU A 319 -3.16 8.96 6.78
CA LEU A 319 -2.05 9.36 7.65
C LEU A 319 -1.46 10.72 7.26
N GLU A 320 -1.32 10.99 5.95
CA GLU A 320 -0.83 12.27 5.43
C GLU A 320 -1.81 13.41 5.75
N SER A 321 -3.11 13.17 5.64
CA SER A 321 -4.13 14.16 6.01
C SER A 321 -4.12 14.45 7.50
N LEU A 322 -4.06 13.41 8.34
CA LEU A 322 -3.98 13.57 9.79
C LEU A 322 -2.72 14.32 10.23
N ALA A 323 -1.58 14.05 9.58
CA ALA A 323 -0.33 14.75 9.85
C ALA A 323 -0.38 16.25 9.51
N GLN A 324 -1.31 16.68 8.65
CA GLN A 324 -1.56 18.09 8.32
C GLN A 324 -2.78 18.67 9.07
N GLY A 325 -3.43 17.92 9.96
CA GLY A 325 -4.63 18.36 10.68
C GLY A 325 -5.87 18.49 9.80
N VAL A 326 -5.89 17.86 8.62
CA VAL A 326 -6.98 17.95 7.65
C VAL A 326 -8.14 17.05 8.04
N VAL A 327 -9.38 17.57 7.99
CA VAL A 327 -10.60 16.80 8.26
C VAL A 327 -10.80 15.75 7.16
N LEU A 328 -10.97 14.49 7.58
CA LEU A 328 -11.22 13.38 6.68
C LEU A 328 -12.71 13.13 6.49
N ARG A 329 -13.12 12.89 5.26
CA ARG A 329 -14.43 12.36 4.90
C ARG A 329 -14.26 11.10 4.04
N LYS A 330 -14.84 10.01 4.52
CA LYS A 330 -14.98 8.80 3.72
C LYS A 330 -16.12 8.99 2.73
N LYS A 331 -15.91 8.54 1.51
CA LYS A 331 -16.94 8.46 0.46
C LYS A 331 -18.11 7.60 0.93
#